data_ef9801e3a635e24bb555c614b992ffed
#
_entry.id   ef9801e3a635e24bb555c614b992ffed
#
_cell.length_a   1.000
_cell.length_b   1.000
_cell.length_c   1.000
_cell.angle_alpha   90.00
_cell.angle_beta   90.00
_cell.angle_gamma   90.00
#
_symmetry.space_group_name_H-M   'P 1'
#
loop_
_entity.id
_entity.type
_entity.pdbx_description
1 polymer ?
#
loop_
_entity_poly.entity_id
_entity_poly.type
_entity_poly.pdbx_seq_one_letter_code
_entity_poly.pdbx_strand_id
1 'polypeptide(L)'
;MINVSKLKKGIVIDHIKSGNGHKIFSQLGLDKLEDTVVLLKNIPSNKMGIKDLIKIENDIYLDLTVLGLIDSGVTINIIENGQKKEKIKLELPRKVYGILKCKNPRCISTIEDVGDIEFTLINPSTKEYQCEYCHEKTKP
;
A
#
# COMPACT_ATOMS: atom_id res chain seq x y z
N MET A 1 12.54 21.75 15.81
CA MET A 1 11.41 20.81 15.62
C MET A 1 10.91 20.87 14.18
N ILE A 2 10.79 19.73 13.56
CA ILE A 2 10.31 19.67 12.18
C ILE A 2 8.81 19.93 12.17
N ASN A 3 8.36 20.90 11.38
CA ASN A 3 6.94 21.18 11.22
C ASN A 3 6.37 20.26 10.14
N VAL A 4 5.80 19.13 10.57
CA VAL A 4 5.26 18.13 9.65
C VAL A 4 3.86 18.46 9.12
N SER A 5 3.28 19.58 9.57
CA SER A 5 1.93 19.99 9.14
C SER A 5 1.93 20.78 7.82
N LYS A 6 3.09 21.33 7.42
CA LYS A 6 3.21 22.13 6.20
C LYS A 6 4.15 21.45 5.21
N LEU A 7 3.58 20.94 4.14
CA LEU A 7 4.32 20.35 3.04
C LEU A 7 4.09 21.21 1.80
N LYS A 8 5.16 21.78 1.22
CA LYS A 8 5.05 22.62 0.01
C LYS A 8 4.81 21.79 -1.24
N LYS A 9 5.53 20.69 -1.37
CA LYS A 9 5.42 19.76 -2.48
C LYS A 9 5.65 18.36 -1.97
N GLY A 10 4.83 17.43 -2.39
CA GLY A 10 5.04 16.04 -2.03
C GLY A 10 3.76 15.24 -1.97
N ILE A 11 3.82 14.14 -1.24
CA ILE A 11 2.76 13.16 -1.16
C ILE A 11 2.45 12.89 0.30
N VAL A 12 1.17 12.87 0.65
CA VAL A 12 0.69 12.46 1.97
C VAL A 12 -0.15 11.21 1.81
N ILE A 13 0.29 10.11 2.43
CA ILE A 13 -0.48 8.87 2.50
C ILE A 13 -1.21 8.90 3.83
N ASP A 14 -2.51 9.08 3.79
CA ASP A 14 -3.36 9.26 4.98
C ASP A 14 -4.35 8.11 5.15
N HIS A 15 -5.00 8.07 6.30
CA HIS A 15 -6.00 7.05 6.66
C HIS A 15 -5.43 5.63 6.63
N ILE A 16 -4.16 5.49 6.97
CA ILE A 16 -3.50 4.19 7.07
C ILE A 16 -3.96 3.52 8.37
N LYS A 17 -4.40 2.27 8.28
CA LYS A 17 -4.75 1.51 9.46
C LYS A 17 -3.53 1.39 10.39
N SER A 18 -3.74 1.62 11.68
CA SER A 18 -2.68 1.53 12.68
C SER A 18 -1.92 0.19 12.57
N GLY A 19 -0.61 0.28 12.45
CA GLY A 19 0.28 -0.86 12.23
C GLY A 19 0.67 -1.07 10.78
N ASN A 20 -0.11 -0.59 9.81
CA ASN A 20 0.21 -0.75 8.39
C ASN A 20 1.21 0.30 7.88
N GLY A 21 1.38 1.40 8.59
CA GLY A 21 2.33 2.44 8.19
C GLY A 21 3.75 1.93 8.03
N HIS A 22 4.20 1.10 8.96
CA HIS A 22 5.53 0.49 8.90
C HIS A 22 5.67 -0.46 7.71
N LYS A 23 4.62 -1.24 7.42
CA LYS A 23 4.61 -2.14 6.26
C LYS A 23 4.73 -1.36 4.95
N ILE A 24 3.98 -0.28 4.82
CA ILE A 24 4.02 0.58 3.64
C ILE A 24 5.40 1.20 3.50
N PHE A 25 5.93 1.75 4.58
CA PHE A 25 7.24 2.38 4.60
C PHE A 25 8.33 1.42 4.12
N SER A 26 8.30 0.19 4.59
CA SER A 26 9.27 -0.84 4.24
C SER A 26 9.07 -1.38 2.83
N GLN A 27 7.86 -1.78 2.48
CA GLN A 27 7.58 -2.46 1.21
C GLN A 27 7.63 -1.56 -0.01
N LEU A 28 7.32 -0.29 0.15
CA LEU A 28 7.47 0.69 -0.93
C LEU A 28 8.88 1.27 -1.03
N GLY A 29 9.80 0.81 -0.18
CA GLY A 29 11.18 1.26 -0.21
C GLY A 29 11.36 2.70 0.24
N LEU A 30 10.44 3.24 1.02
CA LEU A 30 10.52 4.62 1.49
C LEU A 30 11.67 4.84 2.46
N ASP A 31 12.14 3.79 3.11
CA ASP A 31 13.31 3.80 3.98
C ASP A 31 14.62 4.02 3.21
N LYS A 32 14.61 3.83 1.90
CA LYS A 32 15.77 3.99 1.04
C LYS A 32 15.81 5.34 0.31
N LEU A 33 14.78 6.16 0.49
CA LEU A 33 14.72 7.46 -0.15
C LEU A 33 15.66 8.46 0.53
N GLU A 34 16.28 9.31 -0.27
CA GLU A 34 17.09 10.42 0.23
C GLU A 34 16.24 11.64 0.60
N ASP A 35 15.01 11.67 0.12
CA ASP A 35 14.06 12.74 0.43
C ASP A 35 13.59 12.67 1.87
N THR A 36 13.10 13.79 2.39
CA THR A 36 12.52 13.83 3.72
C THR A 36 11.22 13.03 3.75
N VAL A 37 11.21 11.98 4.57
CA VAL A 37 10.04 11.12 4.76
C VAL A 37 9.73 11.04 6.24
N VAL A 38 8.46 11.25 6.59
CA VAL A 38 8.00 11.20 7.98
C VAL A 38 6.91 10.13 8.10
N LEU A 39 7.12 9.20 9.01
CA LEU A 39 6.10 8.22 9.40
C LEU A 39 5.57 8.59 10.77
N LEU A 40 4.29 8.88 10.85
CA LEU A 40 3.59 9.16 12.09
C LEU A 40 2.67 7.98 12.41
N LYS A 41 2.80 7.45 13.62
CA LYS A 41 2.05 6.29 14.06
C LYS A 41 1.06 6.65 15.17
N ASN A 42 -0.06 5.98 15.16
CA ASN A 42 -1.06 6.08 16.24
C ASN A 42 -1.58 7.51 16.44
N ILE A 43 -1.86 8.20 15.33
CA ILE A 43 -2.43 9.55 15.36
C ILE A 43 -3.94 9.45 15.63
N PRO A 44 -4.50 10.26 16.52
CA PRO A 44 -5.95 10.30 16.72
C PRO A 44 -6.69 10.62 15.41
N SER A 45 -7.75 9.88 15.13
CA SER A 45 -8.56 10.03 13.92
C SER A 45 -10.03 9.94 14.29
N ASN A 46 -10.81 10.93 13.87
CA ASN A 46 -12.26 10.91 14.06
C ASN A 46 -12.94 9.77 13.28
N LYS A 47 -12.37 9.41 12.15
CA LYS A 47 -12.91 8.37 11.28
C LYS A 47 -12.51 6.95 11.69
N MET A 48 -11.30 6.79 12.21
CA MET A 48 -10.70 5.47 12.42
C MET A 48 -10.34 5.17 13.88
N GLY A 49 -10.53 6.12 14.80
CA GLY A 49 -10.02 6.05 16.15
C GLY A 49 -8.56 6.43 16.20
N ILE A 50 -7.69 5.60 15.65
CA ILE A 50 -6.27 5.90 15.44
C ILE A 50 -5.88 5.53 14.02
N LYS A 51 -4.89 6.20 13.50
CA LYS A 51 -4.36 5.98 12.14
C LYS A 51 -2.87 6.19 12.10
N ASP A 52 -2.23 5.68 11.04
CA ASP A 52 -0.86 6.05 10.68
C ASP A 52 -0.90 7.02 9.50
N LEU A 53 0.17 7.78 9.32
CA LEU A 53 0.28 8.77 8.25
C LEU A 53 1.73 8.86 7.79
N ILE A 54 1.94 8.93 6.48
CA ILE A 54 3.26 9.09 5.88
C ILE A 54 3.28 10.36 5.05
N LYS A 55 4.30 11.20 5.24
CA LYS A 55 4.55 12.40 4.44
C LYS A 55 5.87 12.26 3.73
N ILE A 56 5.86 12.50 2.43
CA ILE A 56 7.07 12.45 1.59
C ILE A 56 7.25 13.82 0.95
N GLU A 57 8.38 14.45 1.21
CA GLU A 57 8.67 15.80 0.70
C GLU A 57 9.31 15.73 -0.68
N ASN A 58 8.61 15.16 -1.62
CA ASN A 58 8.92 15.22 -3.05
C ASN A 58 7.86 14.42 -3.82
N ASP A 59 7.83 14.61 -5.14
CA ASP A 59 7.05 13.73 -6.00
C ASP A 59 7.87 12.48 -6.27
N ILE A 60 7.34 11.32 -5.92
CA ILE A 60 7.95 10.04 -6.22
C ILE A 60 6.93 9.13 -6.89
N TYR A 61 7.42 8.12 -7.58
CA TYR A 61 6.56 7.07 -8.08
C TYR A 61 6.15 6.15 -6.93
N LEU A 62 4.84 5.94 -6.78
CA LEU A 62 4.30 4.98 -5.83
C LEU A 62 3.64 3.84 -6.59
N ASP A 63 3.94 2.62 -6.18
CA ASP A 63 3.22 1.45 -6.71
C ASP A 63 1.86 1.36 -6.03
N LEU A 64 0.84 1.89 -6.69
CA LEU A 64 -0.53 1.94 -6.15
C LEU A 64 -1.13 0.55 -5.99
N THR A 65 -0.71 -0.41 -6.80
CA THR A 65 -1.18 -1.79 -6.69
C THR A 65 -0.68 -2.43 -5.39
N VAL A 66 0.60 -2.30 -5.11
CA VAL A 66 1.18 -2.81 -3.86
C VAL A 66 0.56 -2.11 -2.65
N LEU A 67 0.41 -0.79 -2.72
CA LEU A 67 -0.18 -0.01 -1.64
C LEU A 67 -1.63 -0.44 -1.38
N GLY A 68 -2.43 -0.62 -2.43
CA GLY A 68 -3.80 -1.08 -2.31
C GLY A 68 -3.93 -2.48 -1.73
N LEU A 69 -2.95 -3.36 -1.96
CA LEU A 69 -2.92 -4.69 -1.35
C LEU A 69 -2.60 -4.63 0.14
N ILE A 70 -1.72 -3.73 0.56
CA ILE A 70 -1.38 -3.58 1.97
C ILE A 70 -2.54 -2.96 2.73
N ASP A 71 -3.09 -1.88 2.19
CA ASP A 71 -4.19 -1.14 2.84
C ASP A 71 -5.01 -0.38 1.80
N SER A 72 -6.13 -0.94 1.41
CA SER A 72 -7.03 -0.33 0.41
C SER A 72 -7.80 0.88 0.94
N GLY A 73 -7.81 1.09 2.26
CA GLY A 73 -8.51 2.22 2.88
C GLY A 73 -7.71 3.52 2.88
N VAL A 74 -6.45 3.50 2.44
CA VAL A 74 -5.62 4.69 2.45
C VAL A 74 -6.08 5.71 1.41
N THR A 75 -5.76 6.96 1.69
CA THR A 75 -5.97 8.07 0.77
C THR A 75 -4.62 8.71 0.46
N ILE A 76 -4.36 8.99 -0.81
CA ILE A 76 -3.15 9.66 -1.23
C ILE A 76 -3.50 11.09 -1.61
N ASN A 77 -2.86 12.05 -0.96
CA ASN A 77 -2.99 13.46 -1.28
C ASN A 77 -1.70 13.94 -1.92
N ILE A 78 -1.81 14.52 -3.11
CA ILE A 78 -0.69 15.13 -3.81
C ILE A 78 -0.71 16.62 -3.49
N ILE A 79 0.40 17.11 -2.95
CA ILE A 79 0.55 18.49 -2.50
C ILE A 79 1.42 19.24 -3.49
N GLU A 80 0.97 20.41 -3.91
CA GLU A 80 1.73 21.30 -4.76
C GLU A 80 1.47 22.73 -4.33
N ASN A 81 2.52 23.53 -4.18
CA ASN A 81 2.45 24.91 -3.69
C ASN A 81 1.72 25.04 -2.35
N GLY A 82 1.90 24.06 -1.46
CA GLY A 82 1.28 24.04 -0.15
C GLY A 82 -0.20 23.69 -0.14
N GLN A 83 -0.77 23.33 -1.28
CA GLN A 83 -2.18 23.02 -1.42
C GLN A 83 -2.40 21.61 -1.97
N LYS A 84 -3.50 20.99 -1.60
CA LYS A 84 -3.89 19.70 -2.17
C LYS A 84 -4.26 19.87 -3.63
N LYS A 85 -3.49 19.28 -4.53
CA LYS A 85 -3.75 19.29 -5.96
C LYS A 85 -4.66 18.14 -6.37
N GLU A 86 -4.46 16.99 -5.80
CA GLU A 86 -5.17 15.77 -6.17
C GLU A 86 -5.34 14.87 -4.95
N LYS A 87 -6.46 14.17 -4.90
CA LYS A 87 -6.76 13.17 -3.88
C LYS A 87 -7.09 11.85 -4.57
N ILE A 88 -6.33 10.81 -4.28
CA ILE A 88 -6.52 9.49 -4.87
C ILE A 88 -7.01 8.53 -3.79
N LYS A 89 -8.13 7.86 -4.06
CA LYS A 89 -8.62 6.77 -3.22
C LYS A 89 -8.27 5.46 -3.87
N LEU A 90 -7.81 4.51 -3.08
CA LEU A 90 -7.41 3.20 -3.56
C LEU A 90 -8.54 2.19 -3.38
N GLU A 91 -8.51 1.16 -4.24
CA GLU A 91 -9.36 0.00 -4.15
C GLU A 91 -8.50 -1.25 -4.20
N LEU A 92 -9.03 -2.39 -3.72
CA LEU A 92 -8.36 -3.65 -3.90
C LEU A 92 -8.26 -3.96 -5.39
N PRO A 93 -7.06 -4.25 -5.92
CA PRO A 93 -6.94 -4.62 -7.33
C PRO A 93 -7.69 -5.92 -7.61
N ARG A 94 -8.36 -5.99 -8.76
CA ARG A 94 -9.07 -7.20 -9.18
C ARG A 94 -8.12 -8.32 -9.55
N LYS A 95 -7.00 -7.97 -10.15
CA LYS A 95 -5.97 -8.91 -10.58
C LYS A 95 -4.61 -8.37 -10.18
N VAL A 96 -3.75 -9.27 -9.70
CA VAL A 96 -2.36 -8.94 -9.40
C VAL A 96 -1.46 -9.95 -10.08
N TYR A 97 -0.35 -9.48 -10.60
CA TYR A 97 0.58 -10.29 -11.37
C TYR A 97 2.00 -10.08 -10.85
N GLY A 98 2.62 -11.19 -10.44
CA GLY A 98 4.00 -11.15 -9.97
C GLY A 98 4.19 -10.58 -8.57
N ILE A 99 3.13 -10.32 -7.80
CA ILE A 99 3.21 -9.72 -6.47
C ILE A 99 2.95 -10.74 -5.37
N LEU A 100 1.88 -11.52 -5.50
CA LEU A 100 1.51 -12.53 -4.52
C LEU A 100 2.18 -13.87 -4.83
N LYS A 101 2.44 -14.64 -3.79
CA LYS A 101 2.94 -16.01 -3.89
C LYS A 101 1.89 -16.97 -3.39
N CYS A 102 1.72 -18.08 -4.09
CA CYS A 102 0.78 -19.12 -3.70
C CYS A 102 1.25 -19.78 -2.39
N LYS A 103 0.32 -19.95 -1.46
CA LYS A 103 0.61 -20.60 -0.17
C LYS A 103 0.48 -22.12 -0.23
N ASN A 104 -0.05 -22.66 -1.32
CA ASN A 104 -0.22 -24.11 -1.48
C ASN A 104 1.13 -24.74 -1.84
N PRO A 105 1.72 -25.60 -0.97
CA PRO A 105 3.01 -26.22 -1.25
C PRO A 105 2.96 -27.20 -2.41
N ARG A 106 1.77 -27.64 -2.83
CA ARG A 106 1.58 -28.57 -3.94
C ARG A 106 1.33 -27.86 -5.28
N CYS A 107 1.21 -26.53 -5.27
CA CYS A 107 1.02 -25.77 -6.49
C CYS A 107 2.28 -25.82 -7.35
N ILE A 108 2.10 -25.96 -8.67
CA ILE A 108 3.23 -25.96 -9.61
C ILE A 108 4.08 -24.70 -9.48
N SER A 109 3.46 -23.56 -9.18
CA SER A 109 4.16 -22.28 -8.97
C SER A 109 5.06 -22.27 -7.73
N THR A 110 4.81 -23.16 -6.78
CA THR A 110 5.61 -23.32 -5.56
C THR A 110 6.76 -24.31 -5.77
N ILE A 111 6.53 -25.32 -6.61
CA ILE A 111 7.48 -26.42 -6.87
C ILE A 111 8.50 -26.01 -7.93
N GLU A 112 8.04 -25.32 -8.97
CA GLU A 112 8.88 -24.92 -10.09
C GLU A 112 8.83 -23.40 -10.27
N ASP A 113 9.88 -22.83 -10.84
CA ASP A 113 9.89 -21.43 -11.22
C ASP A 113 9.15 -21.27 -12.53
N VAL A 114 7.89 -20.92 -12.46
CA VAL A 114 7.04 -20.67 -13.62
C VAL A 114 6.97 -19.18 -13.99
N GLY A 115 7.78 -18.35 -13.33
CA GLY A 115 7.75 -16.90 -13.50
C GLY A 115 6.63 -16.27 -12.68
N ASP A 116 6.21 -15.09 -13.14
CA ASP A 116 5.13 -14.36 -12.47
C ASP A 116 3.80 -15.05 -12.68
N ILE A 117 2.98 -15.09 -11.64
CA ILE A 117 1.67 -15.70 -11.68
C ILE A 117 0.57 -14.68 -11.40
N GLU A 118 -0.60 -14.92 -11.98
CA GLU A 118 -1.75 -14.06 -11.79
C GLU A 118 -2.61 -14.56 -10.63
N PHE A 119 -3.06 -13.61 -9.81
CA PHE A 119 -4.06 -13.87 -8.78
C PHE A 119 -5.26 -12.99 -9.05
N THR A 120 -6.46 -13.56 -8.91
CA THR A 120 -7.72 -12.85 -9.12
C THR A 120 -8.44 -12.69 -7.80
N LEU A 121 -8.91 -11.47 -7.53
CA LEU A 121 -9.71 -11.19 -6.34
C LEU A 121 -11.05 -11.89 -6.42
N ILE A 122 -11.34 -12.75 -5.45
CA ILE A 122 -12.60 -13.50 -5.39
C ILE A 122 -13.52 -13.04 -4.27
N ASN A 123 -12.97 -12.46 -3.21
CA ASN A 123 -13.76 -11.94 -2.11
C ASN A 123 -13.11 -10.66 -1.55
N PRO A 124 -13.64 -9.47 -1.90
CA PRO A 124 -13.07 -8.20 -1.42
C PRO A 124 -13.23 -8.00 0.08
N SER A 125 -14.26 -8.59 0.72
CA SER A 125 -14.46 -8.45 2.16
C SER A 125 -13.38 -9.14 2.97
N THR A 126 -12.91 -10.30 2.50
CA THR A 126 -11.86 -11.08 3.17
C THR A 126 -10.49 -10.87 2.56
N LYS A 127 -10.39 -10.11 1.46
CA LYS A 127 -9.16 -9.90 0.67
C LYS A 127 -8.58 -11.22 0.14
N GLU A 128 -9.44 -12.14 -0.24
CA GLU A 128 -9.00 -13.42 -0.78
C GLU A 128 -8.79 -13.36 -2.27
N TYR A 129 -7.60 -13.80 -2.70
CA TYR A 129 -7.21 -13.95 -4.10
C TYR A 129 -7.06 -15.42 -4.45
N GLN A 130 -7.31 -15.75 -5.70
CA GLN A 130 -7.22 -17.11 -6.20
C GLN A 130 -6.03 -17.25 -7.14
N CYS A 131 -5.18 -18.25 -6.88
CA CYS A 131 -4.05 -18.60 -7.74
C CYS A 131 -4.55 -19.12 -9.10
N GLU A 132 -3.92 -18.67 -10.20
CA GLU A 132 -4.30 -19.10 -11.55
C GLU A 132 -4.04 -20.59 -11.82
N TYR A 133 -3.07 -21.19 -11.11
CA TYR A 133 -2.70 -22.58 -11.33
C TYR A 133 -3.51 -23.55 -10.49
N CYS A 134 -3.54 -23.38 -9.18
CA CYS A 134 -4.17 -24.35 -8.28
C CYS A 134 -5.55 -23.93 -7.75
N HIS A 135 -5.96 -22.70 -8.02
CA HIS A 135 -7.21 -22.11 -7.56
C HIS A 135 -7.33 -21.99 -6.05
N GLU A 136 -6.23 -22.17 -5.32
CA GLU A 136 -6.20 -22.01 -3.88
C GLU A 136 -6.30 -20.53 -3.49
N LYS A 137 -6.97 -20.25 -2.37
CA LYS A 137 -7.17 -18.90 -1.87
C LYS A 137 -5.95 -18.41 -1.10
N THR A 138 -5.54 -17.20 -1.35
CA THR A 138 -4.39 -16.57 -0.71
C THR A 138 -4.76 -15.14 -0.34
N LYS A 139 -4.32 -14.69 0.84
CA LYS A 139 -4.45 -13.30 1.28
C LYS A 139 -3.11 -12.58 1.12
N PRO A 140 -3.13 -11.27 0.77
CA PRO A 140 -1.90 -10.50 0.70
C PRO A 140 -1.17 -10.40 2.04
#